data_0dd3c06d94d8fe7f5381da46f5fdd122
#
_entry.id   0dd3c06d94d8fe7f5381da46f5fdd122
#
_cell.length_a   1.000
_cell.length_b   1.000
_cell.length_c   1.000
_cell.angle_alpha   90.00
_cell.angle_beta   90.00
_cell.angle_gamma   90.00
#
_symmetry.space_group_name_H-M   'P 1'
#
loop_
_entity.id
_entity.type
_entity.pdbx_description
1 polymer ?
#
loop_
_entity_poly.entity_id
_entity_poly.type
_entity_poly.pdbx_seq_one_letter_code
_entity_poly.pdbx_strand_id
1 'polypeptide(L)'
;DGYTIPGGLIQYHLIGKEIFDADDSEYLIPVKGELGYSESALTEPWACVEAAYTQRRRLSPLEGGLMWIDGPVHSEKVYTFANGLEKPSKIYLSNTTPQILDLVKSHTQAEVVEVGALSQDQVAAFAQEKTNGKGFDDIILLEPHSAELVSEVAKQIAFRGTLTIVSDQPLDGLVVVDAGRIHYHYTTYIGTKGTEISAAYGEERNRSELMADGLLVVVGGAGPMGQMHVQRSLELVPGPKIVVVTDINDERLQALRQNGDPIAEKNGKQLILVNTMKEGVDLVETVRQLSGGKMAEDVVVCVPNAKLMENAALLLGENGMLNFFAGVPNGTTIEIDLNNIFLNNMQLTGTSGSSVFDQKTVMSKARSGSLSPNLSVAAIGGLKQAVAGMDAMMAGTFTGKIIIYPQLPEFPRLSLADVAANYPRVAEKMGPNHTWNREAEKVLIEEFWNL
;
A
#
# COMPACT_ATOMS: atom_id res chain seq x y z
N ASP A 1 -9.24 -6.50 -18.31
CA ASP A 1 -8.70 -7.41 -19.31
C ASP A 1 -8.23 -8.71 -18.67
N GLY A 2 -8.29 -9.82 -19.44
CA GLY A 2 -7.85 -11.12 -18.98
C GLY A 2 -8.85 -11.87 -18.09
N TYR A 3 -10.02 -11.29 -17.80
CA TYR A 3 -11.13 -11.89 -17.06
C TYR A 3 -12.37 -12.02 -17.92
N THR A 4 -13.18 -10.98 -17.99
CA THR A 4 -14.40 -10.93 -18.82
C THR A 4 -14.14 -10.37 -20.22
N ILE A 5 -13.04 -9.66 -20.40
CA ILE A 5 -12.56 -9.12 -21.67
C ILE A 5 -11.24 -9.83 -22.02
N PRO A 6 -10.98 -10.17 -23.30
CA PRO A 6 -9.71 -10.79 -23.71
C PRO A 6 -8.49 -10.01 -23.21
N GLY A 7 -7.41 -10.73 -22.86
CA GLY A 7 -6.18 -10.11 -22.36
C GLY A 7 -5.42 -9.36 -23.46
N GLY A 8 -4.65 -8.35 -23.03
CA GLY A 8 -3.88 -7.45 -23.93
C GLY A 8 -2.50 -7.98 -24.36
N LEU A 9 -2.06 -9.17 -23.90
CA LEU A 9 -0.76 -9.75 -24.28
C LEU A 9 -0.86 -10.47 -25.63
N ILE A 10 -1.13 -9.72 -26.68
CA ILE A 10 -1.34 -10.16 -28.05
C ILE A 10 -0.81 -9.08 -29.02
N GLN A 11 -0.58 -9.44 -30.30
CA GLN A 11 -0.13 -8.48 -31.32
C GLN A 11 -1.22 -7.49 -31.72
N TYR A 12 -2.47 -7.94 -31.79
CA TYR A 12 -3.63 -7.14 -32.19
C TYR A 12 -4.77 -7.37 -31.20
N HIS A 13 -5.29 -6.32 -30.61
CA HIS A 13 -6.39 -6.35 -29.66
C HIS A 13 -7.58 -5.54 -30.19
N LEU A 14 -8.74 -6.18 -30.24
CA LEU A 14 -9.99 -5.48 -30.53
C LEU A 14 -10.55 -4.90 -29.21
N ILE A 15 -10.56 -3.58 -29.11
CA ILE A 15 -11.12 -2.87 -27.96
C ILE A 15 -12.62 -2.67 -28.19
N GLY A 16 -13.44 -3.26 -27.33
CA GLY A 16 -14.89 -3.18 -27.40
C GLY A 16 -15.45 -1.89 -26.77
N LYS A 17 -16.75 -1.68 -26.98
CA LYS A 17 -17.47 -0.50 -26.48
C LYS A 17 -17.45 -0.39 -24.94
N GLU A 18 -17.36 -1.51 -24.23
CA GLU A 18 -17.28 -1.59 -22.77
C GLU A 18 -16.09 -0.83 -22.18
N ILE A 19 -15.06 -0.56 -22.97
CA ILE A 19 -13.91 0.27 -22.57
C ILE A 19 -14.22 1.76 -22.79
N PHE A 20 -15.00 2.09 -23.82
CA PHE A 20 -15.35 3.48 -24.15
C PHE A 20 -16.57 3.99 -23.39
N ASP A 21 -17.51 3.10 -23.07
CA ASP A 21 -18.78 3.41 -22.40
C ASP A 21 -18.68 3.17 -20.86
N ALA A 22 -17.51 3.39 -20.29
CA ALA A 22 -17.27 3.18 -18.85
C ALA A 22 -17.95 4.25 -17.99
N ASP A 23 -18.55 3.83 -16.87
CA ASP A 23 -19.38 4.67 -16.01
C ASP A 23 -18.60 5.83 -15.33
N ASP A 24 -17.34 5.58 -14.92
CA ASP A 24 -16.59 6.52 -14.08
C ASP A 24 -15.51 7.32 -14.79
N SER A 25 -14.96 6.82 -15.91
CA SER A 25 -13.88 7.51 -16.64
C SER A 25 -13.50 6.80 -17.94
N GLU A 26 -12.62 7.44 -18.71
CA GLU A 26 -11.99 6.82 -19.89
C GLU A 26 -10.97 5.77 -19.44
N TYR A 27 -11.25 4.48 -19.70
CA TYR A 27 -10.30 3.39 -19.44
C TYR A 27 -9.25 3.23 -20.56
N LEU A 28 -9.32 4.02 -21.61
CA LEU A 28 -8.30 4.11 -22.65
C LEU A 28 -7.53 5.42 -22.50
N ILE A 29 -6.23 5.32 -22.18
CA ILE A 29 -5.36 6.48 -22.01
C ILE A 29 -4.44 6.62 -23.24
N PRO A 30 -4.63 7.64 -24.09
CA PRO A 30 -3.78 7.84 -25.25
C PRO A 30 -2.34 8.26 -24.84
N VAL A 31 -1.33 7.55 -25.33
CA VAL A 31 0.09 7.82 -25.03
C VAL A 31 0.67 8.95 -25.91
N LYS A 32 0.12 9.19 -27.11
CA LYS A 32 0.49 10.26 -28.05
C LYS A 32 1.98 10.28 -28.47
N GLY A 33 2.67 9.15 -28.41
CA GLY A 33 4.07 9.04 -28.83
C GLY A 33 5.10 9.73 -27.92
N GLU A 34 4.69 10.20 -26.74
CA GLU A 34 5.56 10.89 -25.79
C GLU A 34 6.28 9.95 -24.83
N LEU A 35 5.87 8.69 -24.78
CA LEU A 35 6.46 7.62 -23.97
C LEU A 35 6.86 6.46 -24.88
N GLY A 36 7.89 5.69 -24.48
CA GLY A 36 8.23 4.42 -25.10
C GLY A 36 7.21 3.33 -24.78
N TYR A 37 7.29 2.20 -25.49
CA TYR A 37 6.42 1.04 -25.26
C TYR A 37 6.67 0.43 -23.87
N SER A 38 7.95 0.32 -23.46
CA SER A 38 8.31 -0.18 -22.14
C SER A 38 7.81 0.73 -21.01
N GLU A 39 7.93 2.04 -21.15
CA GLU A 39 7.39 2.99 -20.17
C GLU A 39 5.86 2.91 -20.11
N SER A 40 5.20 2.74 -21.25
CA SER A 40 3.74 2.55 -21.32
C SER A 40 3.31 1.24 -20.64
N ALA A 41 4.03 0.14 -20.89
CA ALA A 41 3.78 -1.16 -20.24
C ALA A 41 4.01 -1.11 -18.73
N LEU A 42 4.95 -0.29 -18.26
CA LEU A 42 5.28 -0.11 -16.84
C LEU A 42 4.35 0.89 -16.13
N THR A 43 3.46 1.58 -16.85
CA THR A 43 2.56 2.58 -16.26
C THR A 43 1.68 1.96 -15.17
N GLU A 44 1.10 0.78 -15.39
CA GLU A 44 0.21 0.13 -14.41
C GLU A 44 0.95 -0.28 -13.13
N PRO A 45 2.05 -1.06 -13.16
CA PRO A 45 2.75 -1.41 -11.91
C PRO A 45 3.32 -0.19 -11.18
N TRP A 46 3.74 0.86 -11.89
CA TRP A 46 4.15 2.11 -11.27
C TRP A 46 2.95 2.88 -10.66
N ALA A 47 1.77 2.81 -11.30
CA ALA A 47 0.56 3.40 -10.77
C ALA A 47 0.11 2.72 -9.47
N CYS A 48 0.31 1.41 -9.33
CA CYS A 48 0.10 0.72 -8.05
C CYS A 48 1.03 1.24 -6.95
N VAL A 49 2.30 1.53 -7.29
CA VAL A 49 3.24 2.16 -6.35
C VAL A 49 2.80 3.58 -5.99
N GLU A 50 2.41 4.40 -6.97
CA GLU A 50 1.92 5.76 -6.69
C GLU A 50 0.64 5.76 -5.85
N ALA A 51 -0.30 4.84 -6.13
CA ALA A 51 -1.53 4.70 -5.36
C ALA A 51 -1.28 4.49 -3.86
N ALA A 52 -0.19 3.79 -3.52
CA ALA A 52 0.21 3.58 -2.12
C ALA A 52 0.50 4.88 -1.36
N TYR A 53 0.79 5.96 -2.09
CA TYR A 53 1.15 7.27 -1.53
C TYR A 53 0.14 8.39 -1.87
N THR A 54 -0.93 8.07 -2.56
CA THR A 54 -2.00 9.03 -2.90
C THR A 54 -3.32 8.66 -2.26
N GLN A 55 -3.52 7.38 -1.95
CA GLN A 55 -4.76 6.90 -1.37
C GLN A 55 -4.92 7.39 0.07
N ARG A 56 -6.12 7.91 0.37
CA ARG A 56 -6.48 8.43 1.67
C ARG A 56 -7.72 7.75 2.22
N ARG A 57 -7.75 7.58 3.54
CA ARG A 57 -8.94 7.15 4.26
C ARG A 57 -9.98 8.26 4.35
N ARG A 58 -11.18 7.93 4.78
CA ARG A 58 -12.22 8.92 5.11
C ARG A 58 -11.80 9.77 6.32
N LEU A 59 -12.15 11.06 6.27
CA LEU A 59 -11.93 12.03 7.35
C LEU A 59 -13.19 12.24 8.22
N SER A 60 -14.16 11.34 8.10
CA SER A 60 -15.40 11.36 8.87
C SER A 60 -16.11 10.03 8.77
N PRO A 61 -17.10 9.73 9.62
CA PRO A 61 -18.01 8.62 9.43
C PRO A 61 -18.66 8.63 8.04
N LEU A 62 -19.07 7.44 7.58
CA LEU A 62 -19.65 7.26 6.24
C LEU A 62 -21.05 7.89 6.18
N GLU A 63 -21.27 8.71 5.16
CA GLU A 63 -22.61 9.25 4.85
C GLU A 63 -23.57 8.10 4.52
N GLY A 64 -24.69 8.05 5.24
CA GLY A 64 -25.68 6.97 5.10
C GLY A 64 -25.23 5.61 5.64
N GLY A 65 -24.03 5.50 6.22
CA GLY A 65 -23.47 4.25 6.74
C GLY A 65 -24.10 3.75 8.02
N LEU A 66 -23.73 2.52 8.42
CA LEU A 66 -24.07 1.91 9.70
C LEU A 66 -22.93 2.14 10.68
N MET A 67 -23.22 2.76 11.83
CA MET A 67 -22.24 3.00 12.88
C MET A 67 -22.57 2.14 14.13
N TRP A 68 -21.53 1.65 14.78
CA TRP A 68 -21.63 1.01 16.07
C TRP A 68 -20.65 1.66 17.06
N ILE A 69 -21.18 2.08 18.22
CA ILE A 69 -20.38 2.64 19.32
C ILE A 69 -20.53 1.68 20.51
N ASP A 70 -19.39 1.20 21.03
CA ASP A 70 -19.33 0.28 22.15
C ASP A 70 -18.53 0.89 23.31
N GLY A 71 -19.09 0.77 24.54
CA GLY A 71 -18.46 1.24 25.79
C GLY A 71 -18.42 2.74 25.98
N PRO A 72 -17.85 3.17 27.08
CA PRO A 72 -17.59 2.37 28.28
C PRO A 72 -18.84 2.17 29.13
N VAL A 73 -18.94 1.03 29.83
CA VAL A 73 -20.04 0.78 30.77
C VAL A 73 -20.02 1.77 31.96
N HIS A 74 -18.83 2.12 32.39
CA HIS A 74 -18.59 3.10 33.45
C HIS A 74 -17.40 3.98 33.04
N SER A 75 -17.60 5.28 33.05
CA SER A 75 -16.54 6.26 32.86
C SER A 75 -16.91 7.60 33.51
N GLU A 76 -15.93 8.27 34.08
CA GLU A 76 -16.06 9.64 34.55
C GLU A 76 -15.69 10.68 33.46
N LYS A 77 -15.16 10.20 32.31
CA LYS A 77 -14.76 11.07 31.21
C LYS A 77 -15.98 11.67 30.51
N VAL A 78 -15.85 12.94 30.15
CA VAL A 78 -16.86 13.62 29.33
C VAL A 78 -16.38 13.57 27.87
N TYR A 79 -17.09 12.81 27.06
CA TYR A 79 -16.80 12.68 25.62
C TYR A 79 -17.49 13.79 24.84
N THR A 80 -16.86 14.19 23.74
CA THR A 80 -17.40 15.09 22.73
C THR A 80 -17.23 14.48 21.33
N PHE A 81 -18.07 14.91 20.40
CA PHE A 81 -17.98 14.53 19.01
C PHE A 81 -18.35 15.77 18.17
N ALA A 82 -17.34 16.55 17.80
CA ALA A 82 -17.56 17.89 17.22
C ALA A 82 -18.27 17.85 15.85
N ASN A 83 -18.01 16.80 15.04
CA ASN A 83 -18.62 16.66 13.72
C ASN A 83 -18.60 15.20 13.25
N GLY A 84 -19.58 14.80 12.43
CA GLY A 84 -19.67 13.50 11.79
C GLY A 84 -20.76 12.58 12.31
N LEU A 85 -21.37 12.83 13.49
CA LEU A 85 -22.51 12.03 13.97
C LEU A 85 -23.79 12.26 13.16
N GLU A 86 -23.86 13.31 12.39
CA GLU A 86 -24.97 13.62 11.48
C GLU A 86 -24.96 12.75 10.21
N LYS A 87 -23.85 12.08 9.91
CA LYS A 87 -23.64 11.35 8.65
C LYS A 87 -24.20 9.94 8.59
N PRO A 88 -24.04 9.08 9.61
CA PRO A 88 -24.62 7.73 9.58
C PRO A 88 -26.12 7.74 9.44
N SER A 89 -26.70 6.77 8.75
CA SER A 89 -28.14 6.57 8.69
C SER A 89 -28.69 5.89 9.94
N LYS A 90 -27.86 5.11 10.62
CA LYS A 90 -28.23 4.36 11.83
C LYS A 90 -27.03 4.15 12.75
N ILE A 91 -27.25 4.34 14.05
CA ILE A 91 -26.22 4.21 15.09
C ILE A 91 -26.69 3.21 16.13
N TYR A 92 -25.89 2.18 16.38
CA TYR A 92 -26.09 1.19 17.43
C TYR A 92 -25.22 1.54 18.62
N LEU A 93 -25.79 1.47 19.83
CA LEU A 93 -25.07 1.73 21.09
C LEU A 93 -25.12 0.51 21.99
N SER A 94 -23.97 -0.02 22.36
CA SER A 94 -23.85 -1.10 23.33
C SER A 94 -22.89 -0.72 24.46
N ASN A 95 -23.15 -1.22 25.65
CA ASN A 95 -22.31 -0.99 26.83
C ASN A 95 -22.03 0.49 27.15
N THR A 96 -22.87 1.42 26.67
CA THR A 96 -22.64 2.87 26.79
C THR A 96 -23.26 3.45 28.07
N THR A 97 -22.67 4.55 28.57
CA THR A 97 -23.27 5.35 29.64
C THR A 97 -24.40 6.21 29.12
N PRO A 98 -25.34 6.69 29.99
CA PRO A 98 -26.37 7.64 29.59
C PRO A 98 -25.82 8.91 28.94
N GLN A 99 -24.64 9.37 29.35
CA GLN A 99 -23.96 10.55 28.77
C GLN A 99 -23.59 10.36 27.31
N ILE A 100 -23.14 9.16 26.92
CA ILE A 100 -22.86 8.84 25.52
C ILE A 100 -24.16 8.80 24.70
N LEU A 101 -25.22 8.23 25.26
CA LEU A 101 -26.54 8.22 24.63
C LEU A 101 -27.04 9.65 24.36
N ASP A 102 -26.94 10.54 25.36
CA ASP A 102 -27.35 11.93 25.24
C ASP A 102 -26.47 12.68 24.22
N LEU A 103 -25.17 12.46 24.23
CA LEU A 103 -24.23 13.00 23.24
C LEU A 103 -24.67 12.61 21.82
N VAL A 104 -24.88 11.31 21.58
CA VAL A 104 -25.26 10.82 20.24
C VAL A 104 -26.62 11.40 19.83
N LYS A 105 -27.65 11.29 20.68
CA LYS A 105 -28.99 11.79 20.37
C LYS A 105 -29.06 13.31 20.11
N SER A 106 -28.17 14.06 20.74
CA SER A 106 -28.12 15.53 20.54
C SER A 106 -27.43 15.98 19.25
N HIS A 107 -26.64 15.11 18.61
CA HIS A 107 -25.82 15.45 17.44
C HIS A 107 -26.22 14.71 16.15
N THR A 108 -27.24 13.86 16.18
CA THR A 108 -27.69 13.12 14.99
C THR A 108 -29.18 13.20 14.74
N GLN A 109 -29.56 13.04 13.48
CA GLN A 109 -30.96 12.76 13.06
C GLN A 109 -31.12 11.27 12.67
N ALA A 110 -30.04 10.47 12.76
CA ALA A 110 -30.08 9.05 12.47
C ALA A 110 -30.95 8.28 13.47
N GLU A 111 -31.41 7.10 13.07
CA GLU A 111 -32.03 6.15 14.00
C GLU A 111 -30.99 5.67 15.02
N VAL A 112 -31.21 5.94 16.30
CA VAL A 112 -30.35 5.48 17.40
C VAL A 112 -30.98 4.27 18.07
N VAL A 113 -30.26 3.13 18.08
CA VAL A 113 -30.72 1.86 18.66
C VAL A 113 -29.87 1.52 19.88
N GLU A 114 -30.47 1.50 21.04
CA GLU A 114 -29.85 1.04 22.26
C GLU A 114 -29.87 -0.51 22.31
N VAL A 115 -28.70 -1.13 22.22
CA VAL A 115 -28.53 -2.59 22.23
C VAL A 115 -28.48 -3.10 23.68
N GLY A 116 -28.02 -2.27 24.60
CA GLY A 116 -27.79 -2.63 26.00
C GLY A 116 -26.44 -3.36 26.19
N ALA A 117 -26.41 -4.30 27.13
CA ALA A 117 -25.18 -5.08 27.38
C ALA A 117 -24.92 -6.04 26.23
N LEU A 118 -23.70 -6.01 25.70
CA LEU A 118 -23.21 -6.90 24.65
C LEU A 118 -21.88 -7.49 25.12
N SER A 119 -21.84 -8.83 25.23
CA SER A 119 -20.61 -9.55 25.58
C SER A 119 -19.80 -9.90 24.34
N GLN A 120 -18.51 -10.18 24.51
CA GLN A 120 -17.59 -10.48 23.42
C GLN A 120 -18.06 -11.64 22.53
N ASP A 121 -18.60 -12.69 23.11
CA ASP A 121 -19.13 -13.87 22.40
C ASP A 121 -20.38 -13.58 21.57
N GLN A 122 -21.06 -12.49 21.83
CA GLN A 122 -22.26 -12.05 21.10
C GLN A 122 -21.92 -11.12 19.91
N VAL A 123 -20.70 -10.58 19.85
CA VAL A 123 -20.30 -9.59 18.84
C VAL A 123 -20.56 -10.06 17.41
N ALA A 124 -20.12 -11.28 17.08
CA ALA A 124 -20.27 -11.81 15.72
C ALA A 124 -21.74 -11.98 15.31
N ALA A 125 -22.58 -12.52 16.22
CA ALA A 125 -24.01 -12.71 15.97
C ALA A 125 -24.73 -11.38 15.83
N PHE A 126 -24.41 -10.41 16.70
CA PHE A 126 -24.92 -9.04 16.62
C PHE A 126 -24.60 -8.38 15.28
N ALA A 127 -23.33 -8.40 14.87
CA ALA A 127 -22.92 -7.81 13.61
C ALA A 127 -23.58 -8.50 12.40
N GLN A 128 -23.63 -9.84 12.41
CA GLN A 128 -24.30 -10.61 11.36
C GLN A 128 -25.78 -10.22 11.22
N GLU A 129 -26.50 -10.09 12.33
CA GLU A 129 -27.92 -9.71 12.34
C GLU A 129 -28.13 -8.28 11.86
N LYS A 130 -27.37 -7.31 12.40
CA LYS A 130 -27.62 -5.88 12.16
C LYS A 130 -27.12 -5.37 10.84
N THR A 131 -26.14 -6.06 10.22
CA THR A 131 -25.50 -5.64 8.96
C THR A 131 -25.76 -6.62 7.80
N ASN A 132 -26.55 -7.67 8.00
CA ASN A 132 -26.69 -8.79 7.05
C ASN A 132 -25.34 -9.37 6.60
N GLY A 133 -24.37 -9.43 7.53
CA GLY A 133 -23.03 -9.96 7.30
C GLY A 133 -22.07 -9.04 6.54
N LYS A 134 -22.46 -7.80 6.23
CA LYS A 134 -21.59 -6.84 5.54
C LYS A 134 -20.59 -6.15 6.47
N GLY A 135 -20.83 -6.19 7.79
CA GLY A 135 -20.08 -5.44 8.79
C GLY A 135 -20.55 -3.99 8.92
N PHE A 136 -19.97 -3.29 9.89
CA PHE A 136 -20.26 -1.86 10.14
C PHE A 136 -19.28 -0.97 9.38
N ASP A 137 -19.80 0.13 8.83
CA ASP A 137 -18.99 1.12 8.13
C ASP A 137 -18.10 1.91 9.09
N ASP A 138 -18.57 2.16 10.30
CA ASP A 138 -17.81 2.79 11.38
C ASP A 138 -18.07 2.07 12.71
N ILE A 139 -17.00 1.66 13.37
CA ILE A 139 -17.04 1.11 14.72
C ILE A 139 -16.21 2.00 15.63
N ILE A 140 -16.75 2.39 16.77
CA ILE A 140 -16.06 3.21 17.77
C ILE A 140 -16.03 2.45 19.09
N LEU A 141 -14.83 2.15 19.58
CA LEU A 141 -14.61 1.55 20.88
C LEU A 141 -14.13 2.60 21.88
N LEU A 142 -14.89 2.82 22.94
CA LEU A 142 -14.56 3.75 24.01
C LEU A 142 -13.97 2.99 25.20
N GLU A 143 -12.73 3.31 25.56
CA GLU A 143 -11.96 2.71 26.65
C GLU A 143 -11.92 1.16 26.61
N PRO A 144 -11.67 0.52 25.46
CA PRO A 144 -11.49 -0.92 25.45
C PRO A 144 -10.23 -1.31 26.24
N HIS A 145 -10.29 -2.40 26.99
CA HIS A 145 -9.13 -2.95 27.71
C HIS A 145 -8.67 -4.27 27.11
N SER A 146 -9.61 -5.08 26.59
CA SER A 146 -9.32 -6.42 26.08
C SER A 146 -8.88 -6.37 24.60
N ALA A 147 -7.66 -6.82 24.34
CA ALA A 147 -7.16 -7.02 22.97
C ALA A 147 -7.97 -8.12 22.24
N GLU A 148 -8.47 -9.11 22.96
CA GLU A 148 -9.32 -10.16 22.39
C GLU A 148 -10.67 -9.60 21.93
N LEU A 149 -11.32 -8.74 22.71
CA LEU A 149 -12.55 -8.03 22.28
C LEU A 149 -12.28 -7.21 21.02
N VAL A 150 -11.20 -6.43 21.00
CA VAL A 150 -10.85 -5.61 19.84
C VAL A 150 -10.59 -6.49 18.60
N SER A 151 -9.99 -7.67 18.79
CA SER A 151 -9.78 -8.65 17.71
C SER A 151 -11.11 -9.18 17.13
N GLU A 152 -12.10 -9.48 17.99
CA GLU A 152 -13.43 -9.91 17.53
C GLU A 152 -14.18 -8.78 16.83
N VAL A 153 -14.10 -7.57 17.35
CA VAL A 153 -14.70 -6.37 16.74
C VAL A 153 -14.07 -6.04 15.40
N ALA A 154 -12.75 -6.17 15.24
CA ALA A 154 -12.05 -5.93 13.99
C ALA A 154 -12.54 -6.80 12.82
N LYS A 155 -13.04 -7.99 13.09
CA LYS A 155 -13.65 -8.88 12.08
C LYS A 155 -14.96 -8.30 11.51
N GLN A 156 -15.62 -7.39 12.24
CA GLN A 156 -16.93 -6.84 11.93
C GLN A 156 -16.89 -5.52 11.14
N ILE A 157 -15.69 -5.05 10.77
CA ILE A 157 -15.52 -3.86 9.92
C ILE A 157 -16.01 -4.17 8.49
N ALA A 158 -16.79 -3.31 7.88
CA ALA A 158 -17.25 -3.43 6.50
C ALA A 158 -16.12 -3.21 5.46
N PHE A 159 -16.40 -3.44 4.20
CA PHE A 159 -15.54 -3.00 3.10
C PHE A 159 -15.38 -1.46 3.15
N ARG A 160 -14.13 -0.98 3.16
CA ARG A 160 -13.76 0.44 3.39
C ARG A 160 -14.27 1.00 4.73
N GLY A 161 -14.55 0.13 5.69
CA GLY A 161 -14.97 0.52 7.02
C GLY A 161 -13.80 0.94 7.92
N THR A 162 -14.15 1.57 9.04
CA THR A 162 -13.19 2.14 9.99
C THR A 162 -13.47 1.63 11.41
N LEU A 163 -12.44 1.16 12.09
CA LEU A 163 -12.42 0.92 13.53
C LEU A 163 -11.68 2.05 14.23
N THR A 164 -12.36 2.73 15.12
CA THR A 164 -11.83 3.84 15.93
C THR A 164 -11.66 3.39 17.38
N ILE A 165 -10.46 3.52 17.92
CA ILE A 165 -10.17 3.23 19.33
C ILE A 165 -9.94 4.57 20.06
N VAL A 166 -10.73 4.82 21.10
CA VAL A 166 -10.65 6.02 21.93
C VAL A 166 -10.27 5.61 23.35
N SER A 167 -8.99 5.73 23.69
CA SER A 167 -8.48 5.37 25.00
C SER A 167 -7.14 6.06 25.28
N ASP A 168 -6.91 6.41 26.55
CA ASP A 168 -5.61 6.85 27.06
C ASP A 168 -4.87 5.75 27.83
N GLN A 169 -5.48 4.55 27.91
CA GLN A 169 -4.90 3.37 28.54
C GLN A 169 -4.63 2.29 27.48
N PRO A 170 -3.52 1.54 27.60
CA PRO A 170 -3.21 0.48 26.67
C PRO A 170 -4.17 -0.70 26.80
N LEU A 171 -4.31 -1.46 25.73
CA LEU A 171 -4.91 -2.80 25.72
C LEU A 171 -4.00 -3.79 26.46
N ASP A 172 -4.58 -4.89 26.93
CA ASP A 172 -3.88 -5.93 27.68
C ASP A 172 -3.01 -6.88 26.83
N GLY A 173 -2.99 -6.70 25.50
CA GLY A 173 -2.21 -7.55 24.60
C GLY A 173 -2.19 -7.09 23.15
N LEU A 174 -1.71 -7.99 22.28
CA LEU A 174 -1.70 -7.79 20.83
C LEU A 174 -3.10 -8.07 20.24
N VAL A 175 -3.44 -7.33 19.21
CA VAL A 175 -4.72 -7.48 18.52
C VAL A 175 -4.50 -8.26 17.23
N VAL A 176 -5.38 -9.23 17.01
CA VAL A 176 -5.43 -10.01 15.76
C VAL A 176 -6.19 -9.21 14.71
N VAL A 177 -5.52 -8.83 13.62
CA VAL A 177 -6.12 -8.15 12.48
C VAL A 177 -5.92 -8.93 11.19
N ASP A 178 -6.82 -8.76 10.24
CA ASP A 178 -6.73 -9.38 8.90
C ASP A 178 -5.93 -8.46 7.96
N ALA A 179 -4.66 -8.82 7.70
CA ALA A 179 -3.79 -8.07 6.81
C ALA A 179 -4.29 -8.06 5.36
N GLY A 180 -4.93 -9.15 4.91
CA GLY A 180 -5.54 -9.22 3.59
C GLY A 180 -6.66 -8.20 3.41
N ARG A 181 -7.48 -7.99 4.45
CA ARG A 181 -8.55 -7.00 4.42
C ARG A 181 -8.03 -5.56 4.51
N ILE A 182 -6.92 -5.32 5.20
CA ILE A 182 -6.27 -3.99 5.13
C ILE A 182 -5.87 -3.68 3.69
N HIS A 183 -5.29 -4.65 2.99
CA HIS A 183 -4.84 -4.48 1.60
C HIS A 183 -5.99 -4.46 0.59
N TYR A 184 -6.92 -5.44 0.61
CA TYR A 184 -7.94 -5.61 -0.44
C TYR A 184 -9.28 -4.96 -0.10
N HIS A 185 -9.64 -4.85 1.18
CA HIS A 185 -10.89 -4.25 1.62
C HIS A 185 -10.72 -2.83 2.14
N TYR A 186 -9.49 -2.33 2.21
CA TYR A 186 -9.16 -0.99 2.69
C TYR A 186 -9.74 -0.71 4.10
N THR A 187 -9.74 -1.74 4.97
CA THR A 187 -10.17 -1.57 6.35
C THR A 187 -9.18 -0.66 7.08
N THR A 188 -9.71 0.29 7.82
CA THR A 188 -8.92 1.36 8.44
C THR A 188 -9.00 1.25 9.95
N TYR A 189 -7.86 1.46 10.62
CA TYR A 189 -7.73 1.50 12.07
C TYR A 189 -7.23 2.88 12.45
N ILE A 190 -8.01 3.59 13.26
CA ILE A 190 -7.68 4.94 13.75
C ILE A 190 -7.95 5.04 15.24
N GLY A 191 -7.53 6.12 15.87
CA GLY A 191 -7.82 6.31 17.28
C GLY A 191 -7.33 7.65 17.81
N THR A 192 -7.67 7.92 19.06
CA THR A 192 -7.21 9.08 19.81
C THR A 192 -7.14 8.76 21.29
N LYS A 193 -6.19 9.35 21.98
CA LYS A 193 -6.09 9.30 23.45
C LYS A 193 -6.91 10.37 24.17
N GLY A 194 -7.52 11.28 23.39
CA GLY A 194 -8.39 12.32 23.92
C GLY A 194 -9.84 11.91 24.01
N THR A 195 -10.68 12.76 24.59
CA THR A 195 -12.11 12.55 24.72
C THR A 195 -12.95 13.15 23.57
N GLU A 196 -12.31 13.93 22.69
CA GLU A 196 -12.91 14.38 21.45
C GLU A 196 -12.80 13.27 20.37
N ILE A 197 -13.89 12.55 20.15
CA ILE A 197 -13.90 11.33 19.33
C ILE A 197 -13.59 11.64 17.86
N SER A 198 -14.14 12.76 17.32
CA SER A 198 -13.93 13.13 15.92
C SER A 198 -12.49 13.51 15.59
N ALA A 199 -11.65 13.79 16.59
CA ALA A 199 -10.22 14.02 16.39
C ALA A 199 -9.48 12.80 15.79
N ALA A 200 -10.00 11.58 16.00
CA ALA A 200 -9.44 10.38 15.36
C ALA A 200 -9.53 10.40 13.83
N TYR A 201 -10.50 11.14 13.28
CA TYR A 201 -10.69 11.33 11.83
C TYR A 201 -9.89 12.51 11.27
N GLY A 202 -9.14 13.24 12.10
CA GLY A 202 -8.43 14.48 11.72
C GLY A 202 -7.46 14.31 10.56
N GLU A 203 -7.23 15.38 9.79
CA GLU A 203 -6.32 15.40 8.63
C GLU A 203 -4.87 15.11 9.03
N GLU A 204 -4.43 15.54 10.20
CA GLU A 204 -3.09 15.28 10.74
C GLU A 204 -2.82 13.78 10.96
N ARG A 205 -3.89 12.97 11.00
CA ARG A 205 -3.83 11.51 11.14
C ARG A 205 -4.05 10.77 9.82
N ASN A 206 -3.88 11.45 8.69
CA ASN A 206 -4.17 10.91 7.37
C ASN A 206 -3.03 11.17 6.36
N ARG A 207 -1.79 11.00 6.81
CA ARG A 207 -0.64 11.07 5.92
C ARG A 207 -0.65 9.92 4.93
N SER A 208 -0.34 10.17 3.68
CA SER A 208 -0.18 9.16 2.63
C SER A 208 1.21 9.21 1.99
N GLU A 209 1.82 10.40 1.84
CA GLU A 209 3.16 10.52 1.28
C GLU A 209 4.23 10.21 2.33
N LEU A 210 5.41 9.76 1.87
CA LEU A 210 6.59 9.51 2.70
C LEU A 210 7.03 10.78 3.43
N MET A 211 7.51 10.60 4.67
CA MET A 211 7.97 11.72 5.48
C MET A 211 9.24 12.34 4.88
N ALA A 212 9.19 13.64 4.63
CA ALA A 212 10.38 14.39 4.23
C ALA A 212 11.44 14.36 5.34
N ASP A 213 12.69 14.16 4.93
CA ASP A 213 13.86 14.03 5.83
C ASP A 213 13.78 12.85 6.81
N GLY A 214 12.77 11.96 6.68
CA GLY A 214 12.55 10.80 7.52
C GLY A 214 13.42 9.60 7.16
N LEU A 215 13.21 8.50 7.91
CA LEU A 215 13.76 7.17 7.67
C LEU A 215 12.65 6.27 7.12
N LEU A 216 12.87 5.73 5.93
CA LEU A 216 12.03 4.71 5.30
C LEU A 216 12.67 3.34 5.40
N VAL A 217 11.89 2.32 5.75
CA VAL A 217 12.28 0.91 5.62
C VAL A 217 11.44 0.23 4.55
N VAL A 218 12.07 -0.40 3.56
CA VAL A 218 11.39 -1.21 2.54
C VAL A 218 11.72 -2.68 2.78
N VAL A 219 10.76 -3.43 3.31
CA VAL A 219 10.91 -4.86 3.60
C VAL A 219 10.68 -5.67 2.34
N GLY A 220 11.70 -6.45 1.92
CA GLY A 220 11.71 -7.15 0.63
C GLY A 220 11.93 -6.20 -0.55
N GLY A 221 12.65 -5.10 -0.30
CA GLY A 221 12.80 -4.00 -1.25
C GLY A 221 13.67 -4.31 -2.47
N ALA A 222 14.41 -5.42 -2.50
CA ALA A 222 15.17 -5.83 -3.68
C ALA A 222 14.37 -6.72 -4.66
N GLY A 223 13.11 -7.04 -4.34
CA GLY A 223 12.18 -7.68 -5.29
C GLY A 223 11.62 -6.70 -6.33
N PRO A 224 10.96 -7.19 -7.41
CA PRO A 224 10.56 -6.35 -8.55
C PRO A 224 9.66 -5.17 -8.22
N MET A 225 8.73 -5.31 -7.25
CA MET A 225 7.89 -4.19 -6.79
C MET A 225 8.60 -3.35 -5.73
N GLY A 226 9.36 -4.00 -4.83
CA GLY A 226 10.14 -3.31 -3.81
C GLY A 226 11.15 -2.32 -4.39
N GLN A 227 11.86 -2.70 -5.46
CA GLN A 227 12.78 -1.80 -6.17
C GLN A 227 12.09 -0.53 -6.68
N MET A 228 10.83 -0.63 -7.10
CA MET A 228 10.07 0.54 -7.56
C MET A 228 9.77 1.49 -6.39
N HIS A 229 9.41 0.98 -5.21
CA HIS A 229 9.27 1.80 -3.99
C HIS A 229 10.59 2.46 -3.59
N VAL A 230 11.69 1.71 -3.64
CA VAL A 230 13.03 2.25 -3.35
C VAL A 230 13.40 3.35 -4.33
N GLN A 231 13.27 3.10 -5.63
CA GLN A 231 13.56 4.11 -6.66
C GLN A 231 12.71 5.37 -6.45
N ARG A 232 11.38 5.21 -6.29
CA ARG A 232 10.48 6.33 -6.03
C ARG A 232 10.93 7.15 -4.82
N SER A 233 11.27 6.47 -3.71
CA SER A 233 11.70 7.15 -2.49
C SER A 233 13.02 7.91 -2.68
N LEU A 234 13.93 7.39 -3.49
CA LEU A 234 15.20 8.04 -3.82
C LEU A 234 15.01 9.23 -4.78
N GLU A 235 14.08 9.12 -5.75
CA GLU A 235 13.75 10.21 -6.70
C GLU A 235 12.86 11.31 -6.08
N LEU A 236 12.08 10.99 -5.03
CA LEU A 236 11.16 11.94 -4.38
C LEU A 236 11.90 13.09 -3.70
N VAL A 237 11.56 14.35 -4.06
CA VAL A 237 12.12 15.57 -3.46
C VAL A 237 10.98 16.57 -3.20
N PRO A 238 10.71 16.96 -1.93
CA PRO A 238 11.31 16.42 -0.71
C PRO A 238 10.86 14.98 -0.44
N GLY A 239 11.71 14.20 0.24
CA GLY A 239 11.43 12.80 0.56
C GLY A 239 12.35 12.27 1.68
N PRO A 240 12.32 10.97 1.97
CA PRO A 240 13.09 10.40 3.07
C PRO A 240 14.60 10.63 2.87
N LYS A 241 15.29 10.89 3.96
CA LYS A 241 16.75 11.10 3.98
C LYS A 241 17.52 9.79 4.02
N ILE A 242 16.99 8.80 4.72
CA ILE A 242 17.57 7.47 4.87
C ILE A 242 16.57 6.45 4.33
N VAL A 243 17.04 5.60 3.43
CA VAL A 243 16.26 4.49 2.86
C VAL A 243 16.95 3.18 3.19
N VAL A 244 16.37 2.43 4.10
CA VAL A 244 16.83 1.09 4.50
C VAL A 244 16.05 0.06 3.68
N VAL A 245 16.77 -0.81 2.99
CA VAL A 245 16.17 -1.85 2.14
C VAL A 245 16.58 -3.22 2.66
N THR A 246 15.62 -4.08 2.91
CA THR A 246 15.91 -5.45 3.32
C THR A 246 15.61 -6.45 2.20
N ASP A 247 16.41 -7.48 2.13
CA ASP A 247 16.17 -8.70 1.32
C ASP A 247 16.97 -9.86 1.94
N ILE A 248 16.73 -11.07 1.46
CA ILE A 248 17.47 -12.28 1.85
C ILE A 248 18.54 -12.67 0.82
N ASN A 249 18.57 -12.00 -0.34
CA ASN A 249 19.43 -12.32 -1.47
C ASN A 249 20.46 -11.19 -1.72
N ASP A 250 21.74 -11.49 -1.52
CA ASP A 250 22.82 -10.52 -1.69
C ASP A 250 22.98 -10.05 -3.15
N GLU A 251 22.71 -10.90 -4.14
CA GLU A 251 22.81 -10.54 -5.56
C GLU A 251 21.76 -9.49 -5.93
N ARG A 252 20.51 -9.66 -5.43
CA ARG A 252 19.45 -8.68 -5.62
C ARG A 252 19.77 -7.35 -4.94
N LEU A 253 20.28 -7.39 -3.72
CA LEU A 253 20.72 -6.19 -3.00
C LEU A 253 21.85 -5.48 -3.76
N GLN A 254 22.82 -6.23 -4.31
CA GLN A 254 23.91 -5.67 -5.10
C GLN A 254 23.41 -5.04 -6.42
N ALA A 255 22.47 -5.68 -7.11
CA ALA A 255 21.85 -5.12 -8.32
C ALA A 255 21.10 -3.82 -8.02
N LEU A 256 20.35 -3.80 -6.89
CA LEU A 256 19.68 -2.60 -6.44
C LEU A 256 20.66 -1.46 -6.13
N ARG A 257 21.81 -1.76 -5.53
CA ARG A 257 22.86 -0.78 -5.24
C ARG A 257 23.37 -0.09 -6.50
N GLN A 258 23.62 -0.86 -7.57
CA GLN A 258 24.15 -0.33 -8.83
C GLN A 258 23.25 0.76 -9.43
N ASN A 259 21.93 0.62 -9.30
CA ASN A 259 20.96 1.58 -9.82
C ASN A 259 20.58 2.65 -8.78
N GLY A 260 20.56 2.30 -7.50
CA GLY A 260 20.09 3.15 -6.43
C GLY A 260 21.12 4.15 -5.90
N ASP A 261 22.40 3.74 -5.76
CA ASP A 261 23.45 4.63 -5.24
C ASP A 261 23.60 5.92 -6.04
N PRO A 262 23.59 5.93 -7.39
CA PRO A 262 23.69 7.16 -8.16
C PRO A 262 22.50 8.11 -7.94
N ILE A 263 21.29 7.55 -7.73
CA ILE A 263 20.09 8.36 -7.47
C ILE A 263 20.16 8.92 -6.04
N ALA A 264 20.56 8.09 -5.07
CA ALA A 264 20.71 8.50 -3.69
C ALA A 264 21.74 9.63 -3.55
N GLU A 265 22.92 9.49 -4.18
CA GLU A 265 23.97 10.48 -4.17
C GLU A 265 23.52 11.80 -4.79
N LYS A 266 22.91 11.74 -5.99
CA LYS A 266 22.37 12.93 -6.69
C LYS A 266 21.39 13.71 -5.83
N ASN A 267 20.55 13.04 -5.03
CA ASN A 267 19.51 13.64 -4.20
C ASN A 267 19.92 13.82 -2.73
N GLY A 268 21.20 13.55 -2.40
CA GLY A 268 21.75 13.73 -1.06
C GLY A 268 21.12 12.81 -0.01
N LYS A 269 20.75 11.58 -0.40
CA LYS A 269 20.12 10.56 0.45
C LYS A 269 21.09 9.43 0.78
N GLN A 270 20.76 8.63 1.79
CA GLN A 270 21.50 7.42 2.14
C GLN A 270 20.70 6.18 1.76
N LEU A 271 21.29 5.27 0.99
CA LEU A 271 20.75 3.95 0.69
C LEU A 271 21.50 2.90 1.51
N ILE A 272 20.80 2.22 2.41
CA ILE A 272 21.35 1.19 3.30
C ILE A 272 20.71 -0.14 2.96
N LEU A 273 21.54 -1.13 2.58
CA LEU A 273 21.08 -2.46 2.19
C LEU A 273 21.40 -3.46 3.29
N VAL A 274 20.39 -4.20 3.73
CA VAL A 274 20.46 -5.15 4.84
C VAL A 274 20.01 -6.53 4.38
N ASN A 275 20.90 -7.51 4.39
CA ASN A 275 20.52 -8.92 4.25
C ASN A 275 20.14 -9.46 5.63
N THR A 276 18.84 -9.72 5.83
CA THR A 276 18.29 -10.16 7.12
C THR A 276 18.59 -11.61 7.48
N MET A 277 19.19 -12.39 6.56
CA MET A 277 19.62 -13.77 6.84
C MET A 277 21.07 -13.86 7.36
N LYS A 278 21.81 -12.76 7.37
CA LYS A 278 23.18 -12.77 7.89
C LYS A 278 23.19 -12.86 9.40
N GLU A 279 24.10 -13.65 9.92
CA GLU A 279 24.30 -13.82 11.36
C GLU A 279 24.60 -12.48 12.05
N GLY A 280 23.96 -12.24 13.19
CA GLY A 280 24.14 -11.02 13.97
C GLY A 280 23.36 -9.81 13.46
N VAL A 281 22.56 -9.92 12.40
CA VAL A 281 21.71 -8.82 11.92
C VAL A 281 20.44 -8.74 12.76
N ASP A 282 20.28 -7.62 13.46
CA ASP A 282 19.04 -7.18 14.12
C ASP A 282 18.52 -5.93 13.41
N LEU A 283 17.42 -6.09 12.67
CA LEU A 283 16.85 -5.00 11.90
C LEU A 283 16.26 -3.91 12.81
N VAL A 284 15.63 -4.28 13.94
CA VAL A 284 15.05 -3.33 14.89
C VAL A 284 16.16 -2.46 15.50
N GLU A 285 17.25 -3.10 15.92
CA GLU A 285 18.40 -2.37 16.46
C GLU A 285 19.09 -1.51 15.39
N THR A 286 19.19 -2.00 14.16
CA THR A 286 19.73 -1.23 13.02
C THR A 286 18.91 0.05 12.80
N VAL A 287 17.59 -0.07 12.73
CA VAL A 287 16.69 1.09 12.56
C VAL A 287 16.77 2.03 13.74
N ARG A 288 16.86 1.50 14.97
CA ARG A 288 17.01 2.32 16.20
C ARG A 288 18.27 3.16 16.17
N GLN A 289 19.39 2.57 15.77
CA GLN A 289 20.67 3.29 15.68
C GLN A 289 20.64 4.37 14.59
N LEU A 290 20.13 4.05 13.39
CA LEU A 290 20.05 4.98 12.28
C LEU A 290 19.12 6.17 12.55
N SER A 291 18.06 5.96 13.32
CA SER A 291 17.08 6.98 13.67
C SER A 291 17.43 7.75 14.95
N GLY A 292 18.53 7.42 15.61
CA GLY A 292 18.84 7.99 16.92
C GLY A 292 17.81 7.63 18.00
N GLY A 293 17.21 6.46 17.91
CA GLY A 293 16.22 5.93 18.86
C GLY A 293 14.76 6.25 18.53
N LYS A 294 14.48 7.04 17.49
CA LYS A 294 13.11 7.47 17.11
C LYS A 294 12.33 6.42 16.32
N MET A 295 12.99 5.40 15.79
CA MET A 295 12.48 4.42 14.85
C MET A 295 12.12 5.04 13.48
N ALA A 296 11.47 4.27 12.59
CA ALA A 296 11.17 4.71 11.24
C ALA A 296 9.87 5.54 11.17
N GLU A 297 9.88 6.57 10.34
CA GLU A 297 8.66 7.30 9.98
C GLU A 297 7.81 6.54 8.96
N ASP A 298 8.44 5.70 8.13
CA ASP A 298 7.73 4.94 7.10
C ASP A 298 8.28 3.52 6.99
N VAL A 299 7.36 2.55 6.87
CA VAL A 299 7.70 1.15 6.59
C VAL A 299 6.78 0.64 5.49
N VAL A 300 7.35 0.07 4.42
CA VAL A 300 6.61 -0.55 3.32
C VAL A 300 6.96 -2.02 3.24
N VAL A 301 5.95 -2.90 3.28
CA VAL A 301 6.14 -4.35 3.20
C VAL A 301 5.80 -4.84 1.81
N CYS A 302 6.82 -5.28 1.06
CA CYS A 302 6.71 -5.77 -0.32
C CYS A 302 6.76 -7.30 -0.44
N VAL A 303 6.63 -8.02 0.69
CA VAL A 303 6.65 -9.49 0.73
C VAL A 303 5.34 -10.02 1.32
N PRO A 304 4.64 -10.95 0.64
CA PRO A 304 3.36 -11.50 1.12
C PRO A 304 3.60 -12.56 2.21
N ASN A 305 4.07 -12.12 3.37
CA ASN A 305 4.38 -12.98 4.51
C ASN A 305 3.88 -12.35 5.82
N ALA A 306 2.93 -13.02 6.48
CA ALA A 306 2.31 -12.54 7.71
C ALA A 306 3.32 -12.20 8.82
N LYS A 307 4.33 -13.05 9.03
CA LYS A 307 5.33 -12.81 10.09
C LYS A 307 6.22 -11.60 9.81
N LEU A 308 6.55 -11.34 8.54
CA LEU A 308 7.27 -10.11 8.17
C LEU A 308 6.39 -8.88 8.34
N MET A 309 5.07 -8.98 8.10
CA MET A 309 4.12 -7.89 8.34
C MET A 309 4.01 -7.55 9.83
N GLU A 310 3.92 -8.56 10.72
CA GLU A 310 3.96 -8.36 12.17
C GLU A 310 5.25 -7.67 12.61
N ASN A 311 6.40 -8.20 12.18
CA ASN A 311 7.71 -7.68 12.55
C ASN A 311 7.93 -6.24 12.03
N ALA A 312 7.34 -5.89 10.90
CA ALA A 312 7.43 -4.55 10.32
C ALA A 312 6.81 -3.48 11.24
N ALA A 313 5.77 -3.81 12.00
CA ALA A 313 5.17 -2.89 12.97
C ALA A 313 6.15 -2.49 14.09
N LEU A 314 7.13 -3.34 14.42
CA LEU A 314 8.15 -3.06 15.43
C LEU A 314 9.20 -2.03 14.98
N LEU A 315 9.23 -1.72 13.68
CA LEU A 315 10.18 -0.78 13.10
C LEU A 315 9.70 0.68 13.15
N LEU A 316 8.40 0.90 13.46
CA LEU A 316 7.79 2.22 13.42
C LEU A 316 8.02 3.02 14.70
N GLY A 317 8.21 4.33 14.49
CA GLY A 317 8.20 5.34 15.54
C GLY A 317 6.84 6.02 15.72
N GLU A 318 6.81 7.03 16.57
CA GLU A 318 5.65 7.91 16.75
C GLU A 318 5.30 8.60 15.42
N ASN A 319 4.01 8.72 15.11
CA ASN A 319 3.48 9.23 13.84
C ASN A 319 3.91 8.42 12.60
N GLY A 320 4.38 7.19 12.78
CA GLY A 320 4.85 6.33 11.71
C GLY A 320 3.72 5.76 10.84
N MET A 321 4.03 5.43 9.59
CA MET A 321 3.09 4.81 8.64
C MET A 321 3.61 3.46 8.17
N LEU A 322 2.82 2.40 8.40
CA LEU A 322 3.06 1.04 7.90
C LEU A 322 2.15 0.75 6.71
N ASN A 323 2.75 0.50 5.56
CA ASN A 323 2.03 0.13 4.34
C ASN A 323 2.20 -1.36 4.03
N PHE A 324 1.12 -2.12 4.06
CA PHE A 324 1.04 -3.49 3.57
C PHE A 324 0.83 -3.48 2.05
N PHE A 325 1.89 -3.20 1.31
CA PHE A 325 1.85 -3.14 -0.15
C PHE A 325 1.71 -4.54 -0.79
N ALA A 326 2.37 -5.55 -0.24
CA ALA A 326 2.17 -6.92 -0.69
C ALA A 326 0.82 -7.46 -0.21
N GLY A 327 -0.02 -7.93 -1.12
CA GLY A 327 -1.30 -8.56 -0.80
C GLY A 327 -1.12 -9.97 -0.26
N VAL A 328 -1.86 -10.30 0.79
CA VAL A 328 -2.06 -11.67 1.28
C VAL A 328 -3.55 -12.02 1.20
N PRO A 329 -3.94 -13.29 1.07
CA PRO A 329 -5.35 -13.66 1.02
C PRO A 329 -6.15 -13.12 2.21
N ASN A 330 -7.41 -12.72 1.98
CA ASN A 330 -8.33 -12.40 3.07
C ASN A 330 -8.43 -13.58 4.04
N GLY A 331 -8.43 -13.31 5.33
CA GLY A 331 -8.33 -14.32 6.39
C GLY A 331 -6.89 -14.58 6.85
N THR A 332 -5.87 -13.95 6.21
CA THR A 332 -4.51 -13.98 6.72
C THR A 332 -4.38 -13.01 7.88
N THR A 333 -4.32 -13.55 9.08
CA THR A 333 -4.25 -12.78 10.33
C THR A 333 -2.82 -12.52 10.75
N ILE A 334 -2.62 -11.37 11.40
CA ILE A 334 -1.38 -10.94 12.05
C ILE A 334 -1.70 -10.42 13.45
N GLU A 335 -0.73 -10.53 14.35
CA GLU A 335 -0.81 -9.97 15.71
C GLU A 335 0.02 -8.70 15.80
N ILE A 336 -0.63 -7.58 16.07
CA ILE A 336 0.05 -6.28 16.17
C ILE A 336 -0.39 -5.48 17.39
N ASP A 337 0.51 -4.61 17.86
CA ASP A 337 0.22 -3.68 18.95
C ASP A 337 -0.56 -2.46 18.42
N LEU A 338 -1.89 -2.54 18.49
CA LEU A 338 -2.77 -1.42 18.11
C LEU A 338 -2.72 -0.23 19.08
N ASN A 339 -2.08 -0.36 20.27
CA ASN A 339 -1.88 0.77 21.17
C ASN A 339 -1.17 1.93 20.47
N ASN A 340 -0.26 1.61 19.56
CA ASN A 340 0.47 2.62 18.80
C ASN A 340 -0.44 3.48 17.88
N ILE A 341 -1.62 3.00 17.49
CA ILE A 341 -2.56 3.76 16.65
C ILE A 341 -3.16 4.92 17.43
N PHE A 342 -3.65 4.69 18.64
CA PHE A 342 -4.32 5.73 19.41
C PHE A 342 -3.43 6.47 20.40
N LEU A 343 -2.33 5.84 20.88
CA LEU A 343 -1.38 6.48 21.80
C LEU A 343 -0.26 7.23 21.05
N ASN A 344 0.23 6.69 19.93
CA ASN A 344 1.41 7.18 19.21
C ASN A 344 1.11 7.61 17.76
N ASN A 345 -0.17 7.71 17.39
CA ASN A 345 -0.61 8.15 16.06
C ASN A 345 -0.02 7.34 14.89
N MET A 346 0.24 6.05 15.08
CA MET A 346 0.65 5.15 13.99
C MET A 346 -0.48 4.98 12.98
N GLN A 347 -0.14 4.87 11.71
CA GLN A 347 -1.09 4.62 10.63
C GLN A 347 -0.82 3.26 9.99
N LEU A 348 -1.87 2.46 9.80
CA LEU A 348 -1.84 1.26 8.99
C LEU A 348 -2.50 1.57 7.65
N THR A 349 -1.83 1.25 6.56
CA THR A 349 -2.33 1.43 5.21
C THR A 349 -2.13 0.17 4.38
N GLY A 350 -2.94 0.02 3.35
CA GLY A 350 -2.78 -1.03 2.35
C GLY A 350 -3.43 -0.58 1.06
N THR A 351 -2.88 -1.01 -0.07
CA THR A 351 -3.33 -0.51 -1.37
C THR A 351 -3.32 -1.65 -2.37
N SER A 352 -4.46 -1.92 -2.97
CA SER A 352 -4.62 -2.90 -4.05
C SER A 352 -4.99 -2.20 -5.35
N GLY A 353 -4.18 -2.40 -6.39
CA GLY A 353 -4.41 -1.82 -7.71
C GLY A 353 -4.13 -0.32 -7.78
N SER A 354 -4.63 0.31 -8.84
CA SER A 354 -4.48 1.73 -9.12
C SER A 354 -5.72 2.29 -9.80
N SER A 355 -5.92 3.59 -9.73
CA SER A 355 -6.93 4.32 -10.48
C SER A 355 -6.37 4.83 -11.81
N VAL A 356 -7.27 5.24 -12.72
CA VAL A 356 -6.88 5.95 -13.95
C VAL A 356 -6.12 7.25 -13.63
N PHE A 357 -6.45 7.90 -12.51
CA PHE A 357 -5.73 9.08 -12.05
C PHE A 357 -4.26 8.76 -11.72
N ASP A 358 -4.01 7.66 -11.00
CA ASP A 358 -2.64 7.22 -10.67
C ASP A 358 -1.84 6.90 -11.94
N GLN A 359 -2.46 6.23 -12.91
CA GLN A 359 -1.83 5.93 -14.21
C GLN A 359 -1.48 7.21 -14.99
N LYS A 360 -2.39 8.18 -15.06
CA LYS A 360 -2.14 9.50 -15.68
C LYS A 360 -1.02 10.26 -14.95
N THR A 361 -0.96 10.13 -13.63
CA THR A 361 0.10 10.72 -12.80
C THR A 361 1.47 10.12 -13.13
N VAL A 362 1.58 8.78 -13.21
CA VAL A 362 2.82 8.10 -13.63
C VAL A 362 3.27 8.55 -15.02
N MET A 363 2.35 8.57 -15.98
CA MET A 363 2.67 9.04 -17.33
C MET A 363 3.17 10.48 -17.34
N SER A 364 2.58 11.37 -16.54
CA SER A 364 3.03 12.76 -16.40
C SER A 364 4.42 12.84 -15.80
N LYS A 365 4.71 12.08 -14.75
CA LYS A 365 6.02 12.00 -14.10
C LYS A 365 7.09 11.44 -15.05
N ALA A 366 6.76 10.41 -15.83
CA ALA A 366 7.66 9.84 -16.82
C ALA A 366 7.99 10.83 -17.96
N ARG A 367 7.00 11.61 -18.41
CA ARG A 367 7.19 12.66 -19.41
C ARG A 367 8.10 13.80 -18.92
N SER A 368 7.92 14.23 -17.68
CA SER A 368 8.73 15.29 -17.07
C SER A 368 10.13 14.84 -16.65
N GLY A 369 10.41 13.53 -16.67
CA GLY A 369 11.67 12.96 -16.19
C GLY A 369 11.79 12.94 -14.66
N SER A 370 10.71 13.20 -13.92
CA SER A 370 10.68 13.08 -12.46
C SER A 370 10.48 11.64 -11.96
N LEU A 371 10.19 10.71 -12.87
CA LEU A 371 10.16 9.27 -12.68
C LEU A 371 10.79 8.59 -13.88
N SER A 372 11.63 7.57 -13.65
CA SER A 372 12.35 6.82 -14.68
C SER A 372 11.87 5.35 -14.73
N PRO A 373 10.67 5.05 -15.31
CA PRO A 373 10.08 3.70 -15.26
C PRO A 373 11.02 2.61 -15.80
N ASN A 374 11.79 2.91 -16.82
CA ASN A 374 12.68 1.95 -17.47
C ASN A 374 13.82 1.43 -16.59
N LEU A 375 14.15 2.09 -15.47
CA LEU A 375 15.10 1.55 -14.48
C LEU A 375 14.59 0.25 -13.82
N SER A 376 13.30 -0.02 -13.92
CA SER A 376 12.70 -1.28 -13.43
C SER A 376 12.86 -2.44 -14.40
N VAL A 377 13.33 -2.23 -15.63
CA VAL A 377 13.51 -3.29 -16.64
C VAL A 377 14.76 -4.09 -16.35
N ALA A 378 14.65 -5.42 -16.31
CA ALA A 378 15.78 -6.34 -16.14
C ALA A 378 15.99 -7.25 -17.36
N ALA A 379 14.92 -7.49 -18.13
CA ALA A 379 14.99 -8.31 -19.33
C ALA A 379 13.92 -7.86 -20.34
N ILE A 380 14.13 -8.21 -21.61
CA ILE A 380 13.17 -8.02 -22.69
C ILE A 380 12.98 -9.32 -23.46
N GLY A 381 11.85 -9.45 -24.15
CA GLY A 381 11.56 -10.61 -25.01
C GLY A 381 10.38 -10.36 -25.95
N GLY A 382 10.23 -11.25 -26.93
CA GLY A 382 9.10 -11.25 -27.85
C GLY A 382 7.89 -12.02 -27.31
N LEU A 383 6.78 -12.00 -28.04
CA LEU A 383 5.51 -12.61 -27.60
C LEU A 383 5.63 -14.12 -27.29
N LYS A 384 6.40 -14.88 -28.09
CA LYS A 384 6.61 -16.32 -27.86
C LYS A 384 7.37 -16.63 -26.56
N GLN A 385 8.01 -15.63 -25.96
CA GLN A 385 8.74 -15.74 -24.70
C GLN A 385 7.86 -15.39 -23.48
N ALA A 386 6.60 -15.03 -23.65
CA ALA A 386 5.75 -14.54 -22.56
C ALA A 386 5.58 -15.57 -21.42
N VAL A 387 5.28 -16.84 -21.76
CA VAL A 387 5.14 -17.93 -20.76
C VAL A 387 6.47 -18.17 -20.02
N ALA A 388 7.58 -18.32 -20.78
CA ALA A 388 8.91 -18.47 -20.18
C ALA A 388 9.33 -17.23 -19.37
N GLY A 389 8.81 -16.04 -19.70
CA GLY A 389 8.97 -14.82 -18.91
C GLY A 389 8.25 -14.91 -17.57
N MET A 390 7.00 -15.43 -17.55
CA MET A 390 6.27 -15.67 -16.30
C MET A 390 6.98 -16.69 -15.41
N ASP A 391 7.45 -17.80 -15.97
CA ASP A 391 8.22 -18.82 -15.23
C ASP A 391 9.48 -18.21 -14.60
N ALA A 392 10.17 -17.36 -15.37
CA ALA A 392 11.36 -16.68 -14.87
C ALA A 392 11.06 -15.68 -13.73
N MET A 393 9.92 -14.99 -13.80
CA MET A 393 9.46 -14.12 -12.72
C MET A 393 9.13 -14.92 -11.46
N MET A 394 8.40 -16.03 -11.59
CA MET A 394 8.10 -16.93 -10.46
C MET A 394 9.36 -17.53 -9.84
N ALA A 395 10.33 -17.92 -10.65
CA ALA A 395 11.63 -18.43 -10.21
C ALA A 395 12.56 -17.33 -9.65
N GLY A 396 12.20 -16.05 -9.78
CA GLY A 396 13.04 -14.94 -9.35
C GLY A 396 14.35 -14.82 -10.14
N THR A 397 14.37 -15.25 -11.40
CA THR A 397 15.56 -15.25 -12.27
C THR A 397 16.09 -13.86 -12.55
N PHE A 398 15.19 -12.88 -12.63
CA PHE A 398 15.53 -11.48 -12.86
C PHE A 398 15.17 -10.63 -11.65
N THR A 399 15.95 -9.59 -11.41
CA THR A 399 15.77 -8.68 -10.26
C THR A 399 14.71 -7.60 -10.49
N GLY A 400 14.27 -7.40 -11.74
CA GLY A 400 13.29 -6.39 -12.16
C GLY A 400 12.24 -6.94 -13.09
N LYS A 401 11.59 -6.07 -13.84
CA LYS A 401 10.51 -6.41 -14.77
C LYS A 401 11.03 -6.97 -16.09
N ILE A 402 10.25 -7.88 -16.69
CA ILE A 402 10.48 -8.40 -18.04
C ILE A 402 9.48 -7.73 -18.98
N ILE A 403 9.98 -7.02 -19.99
CA ILE A 403 9.13 -6.39 -21.01
C ILE A 403 8.96 -7.36 -22.18
N ILE A 404 7.72 -7.63 -22.54
CA ILE A 404 7.36 -8.42 -23.71
C ILE A 404 6.90 -7.48 -24.82
N TYR A 405 7.55 -7.58 -25.98
CA TYR A 405 7.19 -6.84 -27.20
C TYR A 405 6.37 -7.75 -28.13
N PRO A 406 5.04 -7.65 -28.14
CA PRO A 406 4.20 -8.52 -28.97
C PRO A 406 4.50 -8.39 -30.48
N GLN A 407 4.98 -7.22 -30.91
CA GLN A 407 5.33 -6.93 -32.29
C GLN A 407 6.63 -7.60 -32.75
N LEU A 408 7.42 -8.12 -31.80
CA LEU A 408 8.67 -8.85 -32.07
C LEU A 408 8.52 -10.33 -31.66
N PRO A 409 7.59 -11.12 -32.26
CA PRO A 409 7.18 -12.41 -31.70
C PRO A 409 8.33 -13.41 -31.54
N GLU A 410 9.35 -13.36 -32.42
CA GLU A 410 10.47 -14.28 -32.43
C GLU A 410 11.68 -13.80 -31.59
N PHE A 411 11.64 -12.55 -31.09
CA PHE A 411 12.79 -12.02 -30.33
C PHE A 411 13.01 -12.84 -29.05
N PRO A 412 14.26 -13.29 -28.78
CA PRO A 412 14.55 -14.13 -27.64
C PRO A 412 14.38 -13.34 -26.32
N ARG A 413 14.12 -14.06 -25.21
CA ARG A 413 14.16 -13.45 -23.89
C ARG A 413 15.60 -13.32 -23.43
N LEU A 414 16.06 -12.09 -23.21
CA LEU A 414 17.41 -11.74 -22.86
C LEU A 414 17.46 -10.79 -21.67
N SER A 415 18.47 -10.96 -20.81
CA SER A 415 18.85 -9.92 -19.85
C SER A 415 19.33 -8.67 -20.59
N LEU A 416 19.32 -7.51 -19.93
CA LEU A 416 19.86 -6.28 -20.56
C LEU A 416 21.35 -6.40 -20.86
N ALA A 417 22.11 -7.14 -20.06
CA ALA A 417 23.52 -7.44 -20.33
C ALA A 417 23.69 -8.30 -21.60
N ASP A 418 22.84 -9.32 -21.80
CA ASP A 418 22.87 -10.14 -23.00
C ASP A 418 22.42 -9.35 -24.24
N VAL A 419 21.45 -8.44 -24.08
CA VAL A 419 21.08 -7.49 -25.16
C VAL A 419 22.28 -6.65 -25.57
N ALA A 420 22.98 -6.07 -24.60
CA ALA A 420 24.15 -5.25 -24.86
C ALA A 420 25.27 -6.06 -25.55
N ALA A 421 25.48 -7.32 -25.17
CA ALA A 421 26.51 -8.18 -25.75
C ALA A 421 26.17 -8.63 -27.18
N ASN A 422 24.88 -8.91 -27.48
CA ASN A 422 24.49 -9.50 -28.76
C ASN A 422 24.01 -8.48 -29.80
N TYR A 423 23.60 -7.25 -29.38
CA TYR A 423 23.02 -6.24 -30.25
C TYR A 423 23.75 -4.89 -30.10
N PRO A 424 24.95 -4.73 -30.73
CA PRO A 424 25.80 -3.53 -30.53
C PRO A 424 25.07 -2.19 -30.84
N ARG A 425 24.22 -2.15 -31.87
CA ARG A 425 23.46 -0.95 -32.22
C ARG A 425 22.47 -0.53 -31.14
N VAL A 426 21.85 -1.51 -30.49
CA VAL A 426 20.96 -1.28 -29.34
C VAL A 426 21.80 -0.85 -28.13
N ALA A 427 22.90 -1.54 -27.88
CA ALA A 427 23.81 -1.26 -26.78
C ALA A 427 24.36 0.17 -26.78
N GLU A 428 24.69 0.72 -27.94
CA GLU A 428 25.14 2.13 -28.12
C GLU A 428 24.11 3.16 -27.63
N LYS A 429 22.83 2.78 -27.55
CA LYS A 429 21.73 3.65 -27.14
C LYS A 429 21.26 3.39 -25.70
N MET A 430 21.70 2.30 -25.09
CA MET A 430 21.39 2.03 -23.69
C MET A 430 22.03 3.07 -22.75
N GLY A 431 21.42 3.26 -21.60
CA GLY A 431 21.96 4.14 -20.56
C GLY A 431 23.14 3.52 -19.80
N PRO A 432 23.68 4.22 -18.79
CA PRO A 432 24.71 3.68 -17.91
C PRO A 432 24.33 2.31 -17.32
N ASN A 433 25.30 1.43 -17.13
CA ASN A 433 25.12 0.06 -16.65
C ASN A 433 24.09 -0.75 -17.50
N HIS A 434 24.02 -0.48 -18.79
CA HIS A 434 23.08 -1.09 -19.73
C HIS A 434 21.62 -0.88 -19.35
N THR A 435 21.25 0.24 -18.71
CA THR A 435 19.86 0.53 -18.39
C THR A 435 19.03 0.75 -19.66
N TRP A 436 17.80 0.21 -19.66
CA TRP A 436 16.88 0.35 -20.77
C TRP A 436 16.36 1.77 -20.89
N ASN A 437 16.14 2.23 -22.12
CA ASN A 437 15.60 3.54 -22.41
C ASN A 437 14.89 3.58 -23.77
N ARG A 438 14.24 4.71 -24.10
CA ARG A 438 13.48 4.91 -25.35
C ARG A 438 14.34 4.81 -26.60
N GLU A 439 15.58 5.28 -26.55
CA GLU A 439 16.46 5.28 -27.72
C GLU A 439 16.91 3.86 -28.07
N ALA A 440 17.26 3.05 -27.08
CA ALA A 440 17.57 1.65 -27.25
C ALA A 440 16.35 0.87 -27.75
N GLU A 441 15.17 1.11 -27.17
CA GLU A 441 13.90 0.52 -27.59
C GLU A 441 13.59 0.84 -29.05
N LYS A 442 13.76 2.10 -29.45
CA LYS A 442 13.52 2.52 -30.83
C LYS A 442 14.41 1.76 -31.83
N VAL A 443 15.70 1.64 -31.54
CA VAL A 443 16.63 0.88 -32.39
C VAL A 443 16.26 -0.59 -32.43
N LEU A 444 15.87 -1.20 -31.30
CA LEU A 444 15.40 -2.58 -31.24
C LEU A 444 14.18 -2.78 -32.17
N ILE A 445 13.18 -1.91 -32.05
CA ILE A 445 11.96 -1.98 -32.84
C ILE A 445 12.27 -1.79 -34.34
N GLU A 446 13.07 -0.80 -34.70
CA GLU A 446 13.46 -0.55 -36.11
C GLU A 446 14.21 -1.73 -36.73
N GLU A 447 15.02 -2.45 -35.95
CA GLU A 447 15.83 -3.56 -36.43
C GLU A 447 15.02 -4.86 -36.56
N PHE A 448 14.08 -5.11 -35.68
CA PHE A 448 13.39 -6.41 -35.58
C PHE A 448 11.90 -6.38 -35.89
N TRP A 449 11.29 -5.22 -36.12
CA TRP A 449 9.89 -5.13 -36.52
C TRP A 449 9.74 -5.50 -38.00
N ASN A 450 9.47 -6.77 -38.24
CA ASN A 450 9.05 -7.26 -39.54
C ASN A 450 7.52 -7.23 -39.60
N LEU A 451 6.98 -6.24 -40.27
CA LEU A 451 5.57 -6.16 -40.62
C LEU A 451 5.24 -7.16 -41.76
#